data_c2ba725fd53645dc09fbef8ad51380d6
#
_entry.id   c2ba725fd53645dc09fbef8ad51380d6
#
_cell.length_a   1.000
_cell.length_b   1.000
_cell.length_c   1.000
_cell.angle_alpha   90.00
_cell.angle_beta   90.00
_cell.angle_gamma   90.00
#
_symmetry.space_group_name_H-M   'P 1'
#
loop_
_entity.id
_entity.type
_entity.pdbx_description
1 polymer ?
#
loop_
_entity_poly.entity_id
_entity_poly.type
_entity_poly.pdbx_seq_one_letter_code
_entity_poly.pdbx_strand_id
1 'polypeptide(L)'
;MNDNLKQETWAENVILVDGDYIDRVAFDLTVNFERMLERRIPSADLARWIDCVALDGGLRPEEIEMRGTACEGREKTVQVILLHSKTKTKLENFTPSDYAGELDGQAFSDSLGEFCLSAVSVEELTTMEELFAESLQHICQQQTVKRLMVISDERYINRVQNTLHQSSFTHLPSEGVGEGPTQVTVFTMQPIPGSTFRQEILGYSLLAALGITGEEIERRQQKQ
;
A
#
# COMPACT_ATOMS: atom_id res chain seq x y z
N MET A 1 -8.03 14.74 36.20
CA MET A 1 -7.35 13.64 35.50
C MET A 1 -8.26 13.25 34.35
N ASN A 2 -8.04 13.87 33.21
CA ASN A 2 -8.79 13.56 31.98
C ASN A 2 -7.79 12.88 31.06
N ASP A 3 -7.78 11.55 31.09
CA ASP A 3 -7.15 10.74 30.06
C ASP A 3 -8.06 10.77 28.80
N ASN A 4 -7.90 11.81 28.01
CA ASN A 4 -8.30 11.80 26.62
C ASN A 4 -7.23 10.99 25.83
N LEU A 5 -7.24 9.68 26.00
CA LEU A 5 -6.71 8.78 24.99
C LEU A 5 -7.63 8.95 23.79
N LYS A 6 -7.22 9.77 22.83
CA LYS A 6 -7.78 9.74 21.49
C LYS A 6 -7.60 8.29 21.01
N GLN A 7 -8.66 7.53 21.01
CA GLN A 7 -8.74 6.28 20.31
C GLN A 7 -8.47 6.64 18.85
N GLU A 8 -7.27 6.36 18.36
CA GLU A 8 -6.98 6.50 16.93
C GLU A 8 -7.92 5.56 16.20
N THR A 9 -8.94 6.14 15.59
CA THR A 9 -9.90 5.39 14.80
C THR A 9 -9.23 5.03 13.47
N TRP A 10 -9.01 3.75 13.25
CA TRP A 10 -8.48 3.24 11.98
C TRP A 10 -9.42 3.60 10.83
N ALA A 11 -8.82 3.98 9.70
CA ALA A 11 -9.56 4.19 8.46
C ALA A 11 -10.15 2.88 7.93
N GLU A 12 -11.21 2.97 7.15
CA GLU A 12 -11.80 1.78 6.49
C GLU A 12 -10.85 1.14 5.46
N ASN A 13 -9.97 1.95 4.87
CA ASN A 13 -8.99 1.51 3.87
C ASN A 13 -7.58 1.72 4.41
N VAL A 14 -6.77 0.67 4.41
CA VAL A 14 -5.41 0.69 4.93
C VAL A 14 -4.45 0.11 3.90
N ILE A 15 -3.32 0.77 3.69
CA ILE A 15 -2.19 0.30 2.90
C ILE A 15 -1.01 0.12 3.85
N LEU A 16 -0.54 -1.12 4.05
CA LEU A 16 0.63 -1.44 4.87
C LEU A 16 1.81 -1.80 3.96
N VAL A 17 2.90 -1.07 4.10
CA VAL A 17 4.04 -1.11 3.18
C VAL A 17 5.36 -1.34 3.90
N ASP A 18 6.15 -2.30 3.43
CA ASP A 18 7.59 -2.35 3.70
C ASP A 18 8.30 -1.34 2.77
N GLY A 19 8.66 -0.18 3.32
CA GLY A 19 9.32 0.90 2.58
C GLY A 19 10.69 0.50 2.04
N ASP A 20 11.45 -0.31 2.78
CA ASP A 20 12.76 -0.80 2.35
C ASP A 20 12.64 -1.73 1.13
N TYR A 21 11.56 -2.52 1.10
CA TYR A 21 11.29 -3.43 0.00
C TYR A 21 10.91 -2.70 -1.27
N ILE A 22 9.93 -1.78 -1.20
CA ILE A 22 9.50 -1.04 -2.39
C ILE A 22 10.62 -0.18 -2.97
N ASP A 23 11.45 0.42 -2.12
CA ASP A 23 12.59 1.23 -2.53
C ASP A 23 13.63 0.38 -3.29
N ARG A 24 13.92 -0.83 -2.80
CA ARG A 24 14.78 -1.79 -3.49
C ARG A 24 14.20 -2.24 -4.84
N VAL A 25 12.91 -2.58 -4.88
CA VAL A 25 12.26 -3.01 -6.13
C VAL A 25 12.24 -1.87 -7.15
N ALA A 26 11.97 -0.64 -6.72
CA ALA A 26 12.01 0.54 -7.60
C ALA A 26 13.41 0.76 -8.17
N PHE A 27 14.47 0.59 -7.37
CA PHE A 27 15.86 0.64 -7.85
C PHE A 27 16.12 -0.42 -8.92
N ASP A 28 15.76 -1.68 -8.64
CA ASP A 28 16.00 -2.80 -9.58
C ASP A 28 15.27 -2.59 -10.90
N LEU A 29 14.01 -2.11 -10.85
CA LEU A 29 13.25 -1.75 -12.05
C LEU A 29 13.92 -0.60 -12.81
N THR A 30 14.31 0.47 -12.11
CA THR A 30 15.00 1.62 -12.72
C THR A 30 16.24 1.18 -13.49
N VAL A 31 17.14 0.43 -12.84
CA VAL A 31 18.39 -0.04 -13.47
C VAL A 31 18.11 -0.90 -14.71
N ASN A 32 17.15 -1.82 -14.62
CA ASN A 32 16.81 -2.71 -15.71
C ASN A 32 16.18 -1.94 -16.90
N PHE A 33 15.25 -1.05 -16.63
CA PHE A 33 14.57 -0.28 -17.68
C PHE A 33 15.40 0.85 -18.26
N GLU A 34 16.29 1.50 -17.50
CA GLU A 34 17.28 2.44 -18.06
C GLU A 34 18.15 1.78 -19.12
N ARG A 35 18.61 0.56 -18.83
CA ARG A 35 19.41 -0.23 -19.78
C ARG A 35 18.60 -0.62 -21.00
N MET A 36 17.36 -1.09 -20.81
CA MET A 36 16.50 -1.53 -21.90
C MET A 36 16.05 -0.37 -22.78
N LEU A 37 15.64 0.76 -22.17
CA LEU A 37 15.07 1.92 -22.86
C LEU A 37 16.13 2.92 -23.33
N GLU A 38 17.39 2.75 -22.91
CA GLU A 38 18.52 3.65 -23.20
C GLU A 38 18.24 5.12 -22.83
N ARG A 39 17.51 5.33 -21.74
CA ARG A 39 17.23 6.63 -21.17
C ARG A 39 17.28 6.63 -19.65
N ARG A 40 17.47 7.80 -19.07
CA ARG A 40 17.32 7.98 -17.62
C ARG A 40 15.86 7.90 -17.21
N ILE A 41 15.61 7.21 -16.08
CA ILE A 41 14.31 7.10 -15.46
C ILE A 41 14.35 7.96 -14.18
N PRO A 42 13.39 8.86 -13.98
CA PRO A 42 13.31 9.66 -12.76
C PRO A 42 12.92 8.77 -11.57
N SER A 43 13.08 9.31 -10.35
CA SER A 43 12.50 8.68 -9.15
C SER A 43 11.00 8.46 -9.31
N ALA A 44 10.50 7.38 -8.74
CA ALA A 44 9.08 7.07 -8.77
C ALA A 44 8.27 8.14 -8.03
N ASP A 45 7.14 8.53 -8.59
CA ASP A 45 6.17 9.40 -7.93
C ASP A 45 5.42 8.58 -6.87
N LEU A 46 5.65 8.90 -5.59
CA LEU A 46 5.07 8.14 -4.47
C LEU A 46 3.55 8.26 -4.42
N ALA A 47 3.00 9.46 -4.63
CA ALA A 47 1.56 9.67 -4.61
C ALA A 47 0.89 8.86 -5.73
N ARG A 48 1.42 8.94 -6.95
CA ARG A 48 0.95 8.15 -8.08
C ARG A 48 1.05 6.64 -7.85
N TRP A 49 2.11 6.19 -7.17
CA TRP A 49 2.24 4.78 -6.83
C TRP A 49 1.15 4.34 -5.85
N ILE A 50 0.90 5.14 -4.79
CA ILE A 50 -0.15 4.89 -3.81
C ILE A 50 -1.53 4.83 -4.49
N ASP A 51 -1.83 5.74 -5.41
CA ASP A 51 -3.07 5.73 -6.20
C ASP A 51 -3.24 4.44 -6.99
N CYS A 52 -2.19 4.01 -7.69
CA CYS A 52 -2.21 2.74 -8.43
C CYS A 52 -2.48 1.56 -7.49
N VAL A 53 -1.80 1.50 -6.34
CA VAL A 53 -2.03 0.46 -5.32
C VAL A 53 -3.48 0.48 -4.82
N ALA A 54 -4.02 1.67 -4.54
CA ALA A 54 -5.39 1.83 -4.09
C ALA A 54 -6.41 1.34 -5.15
N LEU A 55 -6.22 1.72 -6.41
CA LEU A 55 -7.06 1.28 -7.54
C LEU A 55 -6.99 -0.24 -7.72
N ASP A 56 -5.79 -0.81 -7.75
CA ASP A 56 -5.56 -2.24 -7.88
C ASP A 56 -6.10 -2.99 -6.65
N GLY A 57 -6.01 -2.41 -5.46
CA GLY A 57 -6.65 -2.88 -4.24
C GLY A 57 -8.17 -2.81 -4.24
N GLY A 58 -8.76 -2.21 -5.28
CA GLY A 58 -10.20 -2.17 -5.51
C GLY A 58 -10.90 -0.92 -5.01
N LEU A 59 -10.18 0.17 -4.62
CA LEU A 59 -10.81 1.47 -4.45
C LEU A 59 -11.33 1.96 -5.80
N ARG A 60 -12.42 2.72 -5.77
CA ARG A 60 -12.98 3.35 -6.96
C ARG A 60 -13.34 4.79 -6.61
N PRO A 61 -13.19 5.73 -7.55
CA PRO A 61 -13.71 7.08 -7.40
C PRO A 61 -15.21 7.02 -7.05
N GLU A 62 -15.67 7.95 -6.25
CA GLU A 62 -17.11 8.05 -6.03
C GLU A 62 -17.76 8.48 -7.35
N GLU A 63 -18.65 7.65 -7.87
CA GLU A 63 -19.58 8.12 -8.87
C GLU A 63 -20.43 9.20 -8.18
N ILE A 64 -20.30 10.44 -8.62
CA ILE A 64 -21.19 11.53 -8.23
C ILE A 64 -22.55 11.13 -8.81
N GLU A 65 -23.32 10.36 -8.04
CA GLU A 65 -24.71 10.16 -8.39
C GLU A 65 -25.38 11.53 -8.36
N MET A 66 -25.74 12.03 -9.55
CA MET A 66 -26.59 13.18 -9.74
C MET A 66 -28.04 12.85 -9.24
N ARG A 67 -28.17 12.49 -7.99
CA ARG A 67 -29.45 12.44 -7.28
C ARG A 67 -29.38 13.45 -6.15
N GLY A 68 -30.06 14.57 -6.37
CA GLY A 68 -30.17 15.74 -5.54
C GLY A 68 -30.67 15.52 -4.12
N THR A 69 -29.90 14.83 -3.32
CA THR A 69 -29.92 14.85 -1.87
C THR A 69 -28.48 15.02 -1.42
N ALA A 70 -28.22 16.12 -0.72
CA ALA A 70 -26.94 16.39 -0.09
C ALA A 70 -26.63 15.22 0.87
N CYS A 71 -25.95 14.18 0.38
CA CYS A 71 -25.20 13.29 1.21
C CYS A 71 -23.97 14.12 1.62
N GLU A 72 -23.83 14.39 2.90
CA GLU A 72 -22.57 14.84 3.48
C GLU A 72 -21.53 13.78 3.11
N GLY A 73 -20.76 14.06 2.04
CA GLY A 73 -19.70 13.18 1.57
C GLY A 73 -18.66 13.07 2.68
N ARG A 74 -18.62 11.96 3.39
CA ARG A 74 -17.41 11.56 4.10
C ARG A 74 -16.39 11.25 3.03
N GLU A 75 -15.42 12.13 2.87
CA GLU A 75 -14.24 11.82 2.06
C GLU A 75 -13.68 10.47 2.55
N LYS A 76 -13.50 9.54 1.61
CA LYS A 76 -12.91 8.24 1.94
C LYS A 76 -11.49 8.49 2.41
N THR A 77 -11.19 8.13 3.64
CA THR A 77 -9.83 8.19 4.16
C THR A 77 -9.12 6.87 3.89
N VAL A 78 -7.90 6.96 3.37
CA VAL A 78 -6.97 5.84 3.18
C VAL A 78 -5.76 6.07 4.08
N GLN A 79 -5.53 5.20 5.02
CA GLN A 79 -4.37 5.25 5.89
C GLN A 79 -3.21 4.48 5.26
N VAL A 80 -2.09 5.15 5.01
CA VAL A 80 -0.88 4.57 4.43
C VAL A 80 0.20 4.49 5.50
N ILE A 81 0.65 3.27 5.80
CA ILE A 81 1.67 3.02 6.82
C ILE A 81 2.93 2.52 6.13
N LEU A 82 3.98 3.32 6.19
CA LEU A 82 5.30 3.02 5.65
C LEU A 82 6.21 2.55 6.77
N LEU A 83 6.54 1.27 6.80
CA LEU A 83 7.52 0.72 7.73
C LEU A 83 8.92 0.81 7.11
N HIS A 84 9.91 1.24 7.88
CA HIS A 84 11.27 1.39 7.36
C HIS A 84 12.35 1.07 8.41
N SER A 85 13.54 0.70 7.96
CA SER A 85 14.69 0.48 8.83
C SER A 85 15.10 1.77 9.53
N LYS A 86 15.49 1.69 10.79
CA LYS A 86 16.00 2.82 11.58
C LYS A 86 17.19 3.53 10.94
N THR A 87 17.98 2.81 10.15
CA THR A 87 19.15 3.34 9.47
C THR A 87 18.81 4.11 8.19
N LYS A 88 17.60 3.97 7.68
CA LYS A 88 17.12 4.69 6.49
C LYS A 88 16.26 5.87 6.90
N THR A 89 16.65 7.06 6.46
CA THR A 89 15.89 8.30 6.70
C THR A 89 14.96 8.67 5.54
N LYS A 90 15.13 8.02 4.38
CA LYS A 90 14.37 8.30 3.16
C LYS A 90 14.25 7.10 2.24
N LEU A 91 13.31 7.19 1.30
CA LEU A 91 13.21 6.37 0.11
C LEU A 91 14.17 6.94 -0.96
N GLU A 92 15.17 6.19 -1.38
CA GLU A 92 16.18 6.69 -2.34
C GLU A 92 15.65 6.79 -3.78
N ASN A 93 14.60 6.03 -4.09
CA ASN A 93 14.08 5.87 -5.45
C ASN A 93 12.67 6.46 -5.64
N PHE A 94 12.16 7.22 -4.65
CA PHE A 94 10.86 7.87 -4.70
C PHE A 94 10.95 9.38 -4.44
N THR A 95 9.91 10.09 -4.82
CA THR A 95 9.68 11.51 -4.53
C THR A 95 8.19 11.72 -4.18
N PRO A 96 7.85 12.33 -3.04
CA PRO A 96 8.74 12.75 -1.94
C PRO A 96 9.43 11.57 -1.27
N SER A 97 10.49 11.81 -0.51
CA SER A 97 11.41 10.76 -0.06
C SER A 97 11.66 10.70 1.45
N ASP A 98 11.80 11.85 2.12
CA ASP A 98 12.21 11.93 3.52
C ASP A 98 11.08 11.46 4.45
N TYR A 99 11.34 10.40 5.23
CA TYR A 99 10.33 9.83 6.10
C TYR A 99 9.81 10.81 7.14
N ALA A 100 10.69 11.53 7.84
CA ALA A 100 10.31 12.42 8.92
C ALA A 100 9.88 13.82 8.44
N GLY A 101 10.49 14.32 7.36
CA GLY A 101 10.27 15.68 6.88
C GLY A 101 9.18 15.81 5.83
N GLU A 102 8.96 14.79 5.00
CA GLU A 102 8.08 14.87 3.84
C GLU A 102 6.93 13.85 3.84
N LEU A 103 7.02 12.78 4.65
CA LEU A 103 6.03 11.68 4.59
C LEU A 103 5.23 11.55 5.87
N ASP A 104 5.87 11.50 7.03
CA ASP A 104 5.17 11.25 8.29
C ASP A 104 4.22 12.38 8.66
N GLY A 105 2.98 12.03 8.96
CA GLY A 105 1.91 12.98 9.28
C GLY A 105 1.43 13.83 8.10
N GLN A 106 1.85 13.54 6.87
CA GLN A 106 1.40 14.25 5.67
C GLN A 106 0.13 13.60 5.10
N ALA A 107 -0.63 14.39 4.35
CA ALA A 107 -1.80 13.92 3.63
C ALA A 107 -1.87 14.56 2.24
N PHE A 108 -2.44 13.82 1.30
CA PHE A 108 -2.84 14.33 -0.01
C PHE A 108 -4.21 13.79 -0.37
N SER A 109 -4.92 14.49 -1.26
CA SER A 109 -6.26 14.10 -1.70
C SER A 109 -6.33 14.04 -3.21
N ASP A 110 -7.08 13.05 -3.70
CA ASP A 110 -7.40 12.90 -5.11
C ASP A 110 -8.86 12.43 -5.31
N SER A 111 -9.16 11.86 -6.49
CA SER A 111 -10.49 11.32 -6.82
C SER A 111 -10.88 10.08 -6.03
N LEU A 112 -9.94 9.39 -5.37
CA LEU A 112 -10.18 8.19 -4.56
C LEU A 112 -10.46 8.50 -3.09
N GLY A 113 -10.04 9.70 -2.61
CA GLY A 113 -10.20 10.14 -1.25
C GLY A 113 -8.98 10.88 -0.70
N GLU A 114 -8.90 10.96 0.64
CA GLU A 114 -7.78 11.54 1.37
C GLU A 114 -6.82 10.44 1.82
N PHE A 115 -5.57 10.54 1.44
CA PHE A 115 -4.49 9.62 1.83
C PHE A 115 -3.68 10.24 2.95
N CYS A 116 -3.70 9.59 4.13
CA CYS A 116 -2.95 10.02 5.31
C CYS A 116 -1.74 9.10 5.49
N LEU A 117 -0.54 9.66 5.46
CA LEU A 117 0.71 8.92 5.54
C LEU A 117 1.25 8.90 6.98
N SER A 118 1.76 7.75 7.38
CA SER A 118 2.52 7.57 8.62
C SER A 118 3.78 6.77 8.32
N ALA A 119 4.93 7.23 8.80
CA ALA A 119 6.19 6.52 8.68
C ALA A 119 6.62 5.97 10.04
N VAL A 120 6.88 4.67 10.10
CA VAL A 120 7.23 3.98 11.35
C VAL A 120 8.56 3.26 11.20
N SER A 121 9.54 3.64 12.01
CA SER A 121 10.85 3.01 11.99
C SER A 121 10.90 1.76 12.87
N VAL A 122 11.68 0.77 12.43
CA VAL A 122 12.01 -0.40 13.26
C VAL A 122 12.81 0.03 14.49
N GLU A 123 12.44 -0.45 15.67
CA GLU A 123 13.19 -0.23 16.90
C GLU A 123 14.44 -1.15 17.01
N GLU A 124 15.35 -0.85 17.96
CA GLU A 124 16.66 -1.51 18.06
C GLU A 124 16.62 -3.02 18.31
N LEU A 125 15.56 -3.50 18.96
CA LEU A 125 15.43 -4.91 19.35
C LEU A 125 14.44 -5.69 18.49
N THR A 126 13.92 -5.07 17.42
CA THR A 126 12.89 -5.65 16.55
C THR A 126 13.41 -5.74 15.11
N THR A 127 12.99 -6.72 14.37
CA THR A 127 13.27 -6.85 12.93
C THR A 127 12.12 -6.27 12.10
N MET A 128 12.39 -5.92 10.83
CA MET A 128 11.32 -5.49 9.91
C MET A 128 10.23 -6.55 9.77
N GLU A 129 10.60 -7.82 9.69
CA GLU A 129 9.66 -8.95 9.63
C GLU A 129 8.72 -9.00 10.84
N GLU A 130 9.28 -8.79 12.06
CA GLU A 130 8.49 -8.78 13.30
C GLU A 130 7.56 -7.57 13.33
N LEU A 131 8.09 -6.36 13.10
CA LEU A 131 7.28 -5.14 13.08
C LEU A 131 6.16 -5.24 12.05
N PHE A 132 6.47 -5.75 10.85
CA PHE A 132 5.47 -5.91 9.80
C PHE A 132 4.36 -6.89 10.22
N ALA A 133 4.74 -8.05 10.78
CA ALA A 133 3.79 -9.06 11.22
C ALA A 133 2.90 -8.57 12.39
N GLU A 134 3.48 -7.84 13.34
CA GLU A 134 2.75 -7.25 14.46
C GLU A 134 1.79 -6.15 14.00
N SER A 135 2.26 -5.26 13.11
CA SER A 135 1.42 -4.21 12.50
C SER A 135 0.26 -4.82 11.73
N LEU A 136 0.54 -5.84 10.91
CA LEU A 136 -0.47 -6.57 10.15
C LEU A 136 -1.50 -7.20 11.08
N GLN A 137 -1.06 -7.91 12.14
CA GLN A 137 -1.94 -8.53 13.12
C GLN A 137 -2.81 -7.49 13.82
N HIS A 138 -2.23 -6.34 14.20
CA HIS A 138 -2.97 -5.26 14.84
C HIS A 138 -4.05 -4.68 13.93
N ILE A 139 -3.74 -4.42 12.66
CA ILE A 139 -4.70 -3.96 11.66
C ILE A 139 -5.82 -4.98 11.47
N CYS A 140 -5.47 -6.26 11.41
CA CYS A 140 -6.42 -7.36 11.25
C CYS A 140 -7.43 -7.48 12.40
N GLN A 141 -7.12 -6.96 13.57
CA GLN A 141 -8.03 -6.96 14.74
C GLN A 141 -9.01 -5.77 14.73
N GLN A 142 -8.84 -4.81 13.81
CA GLN A 142 -9.66 -3.61 13.76
C GLN A 142 -10.94 -3.86 12.95
N GLN A 143 -12.08 -3.77 13.60
CA GLN A 143 -13.40 -3.95 12.96
C GLN A 143 -13.74 -2.86 11.95
N THR A 144 -13.12 -1.68 12.07
CA THR A 144 -13.33 -0.56 11.16
C THR A 144 -12.69 -0.79 9.79
N VAL A 145 -11.63 -1.63 9.71
CA VAL A 145 -10.90 -1.87 8.46
C VAL A 145 -11.70 -2.80 7.56
N LYS A 146 -12.13 -2.28 6.41
CA LYS A 146 -12.89 -3.01 5.38
C LYS A 146 -12.02 -3.44 4.21
N ARG A 147 -10.93 -2.74 3.98
CA ARG A 147 -10.00 -3.02 2.88
C ARG A 147 -8.56 -2.88 3.35
N LEU A 148 -7.78 -3.91 3.10
CA LEU A 148 -6.36 -3.95 3.46
C LEU A 148 -5.51 -4.33 2.25
N MET A 149 -4.59 -3.46 1.90
CA MET A 149 -3.58 -3.66 0.87
C MET A 149 -2.23 -3.89 1.55
N VAL A 150 -1.57 -4.99 1.23
CA VAL A 150 -0.35 -5.46 1.90
C VAL A 150 0.79 -5.55 0.90
N ILE A 151 1.85 -4.81 1.15
CA ILE A 151 3.07 -4.81 0.34
C ILE A 151 4.25 -5.15 1.23
N SER A 152 4.69 -6.41 1.19
CA SER A 152 5.76 -6.94 2.04
C SER A 152 6.91 -7.52 1.22
N ASP A 153 8.08 -7.60 1.86
CA ASP A 153 9.21 -8.33 1.27
C ASP A 153 8.87 -9.82 1.08
N GLU A 154 9.26 -10.37 -0.05
CA GLU A 154 9.07 -11.78 -0.39
C GLU A 154 9.76 -12.73 0.59
N ARG A 155 10.82 -12.27 1.26
CA ARG A 155 11.57 -13.08 2.24
C ARG A 155 10.73 -13.55 3.42
N TYR A 156 9.71 -12.79 3.81
CA TYR A 156 8.82 -13.16 4.91
C TYR A 156 7.33 -13.26 4.53
N ILE A 157 7.08 -13.44 3.23
CA ILE A 157 5.70 -13.57 2.71
C ILE A 157 4.92 -14.72 3.36
N ASN A 158 5.59 -15.82 3.72
CA ASN A 158 4.95 -16.94 4.41
C ASN A 158 4.43 -16.53 5.79
N ARG A 159 5.15 -15.65 6.51
CA ARG A 159 4.68 -15.12 7.79
C ARG A 159 3.47 -14.22 7.62
N VAL A 160 3.49 -13.36 6.58
CA VAL A 160 2.34 -12.54 6.20
C VAL A 160 1.11 -13.40 5.92
N GLN A 161 1.26 -14.44 5.11
CA GLN A 161 0.17 -15.38 4.82
C GLN A 161 -0.37 -16.05 6.09
N ASN A 162 0.51 -16.54 6.96
CA ASN A 162 0.11 -17.17 8.21
C ASN A 162 -0.65 -16.19 9.12
N THR A 163 -0.20 -14.94 9.23
CA THR A 163 -0.87 -13.90 10.00
C THR A 163 -2.27 -13.62 9.44
N LEU A 164 -2.39 -13.49 8.13
CA LEU A 164 -3.68 -13.28 7.46
C LEU A 164 -4.64 -14.47 7.64
N HIS A 165 -4.14 -15.71 7.58
CA HIS A 165 -4.95 -16.90 7.80
C HIS A 165 -5.42 -17.07 9.25
N GLN A 166 -4.59 -16.67 10.22
CA GLN A 166 -4.96 -16.72 11.64
C GLN A 166 -5.93 -15.61 12.04
N SER A 167 -5.92 -14.52 11.29
CA SER A 167 -6.81 -13.40 11.50
C SER A 167 -8.18 -13.74 10.92
N SER A 168 -9.23 -13.52 11.70
CA SER A 168 -10.61 -13.93 11.37
C SER A 168 -11.27 -13.12 10.24
N PHE A 169 -10.51 -12.69 9.24
CA PHE A 169 -11.09 -12.07 8.02
C PHE A 169 -11.97 -13.02 7.21
N THR A 170 -11.96 -14.31 7.56
CA THR A 170 -12.75 -15.37 6.92
C THR A 170 -14.08 -15.64 7.60
N HIS A 171 -14.54 -14.82 8.55
CA HIS A 171 -15.86 -15.05 9.10
C HIS A 171 -16.92 -14.75 8.05
N LEU A 172 -17.58 -15.85 7.61
CA LEU A 172 -18.88 -15.84 6.96
C LEU A 172 -19.80 -14.82 7.65
N PRO A 173 -20.62 -14.07 6.90
CA PRO A 173 -21.56 -13.15 7.48
C PRO A 173 -22.47 -13.95 8.42
N SER A 174 -22.36 -13.73 9.72
CA SER A 174 -23.40 -14.06 10.65
C SER A 174 -24.62 -13.22 10.25
N GLU A 175 -25.77 -13.87 10.08
CA GLU A 175 -27.03 -13.27 9.70
C GLU A 175 -27.36 -12.06 10.61
N GLY A 176 -27.06 -10.85 10.15
CA GLY A 176 -27.34 -9.61 10.87
C GLY A 176 -26.65 -8.43 10.23
N VAL A 177 -27.40 -7.70 9.44
CA VAL A 177 -27.20 -6.30 9.03
C VAL A 177 -25.75 -5.79 8.93
N GLY A 178 -25.19 -5.87 7.72
CA GLY A 178 -24.31 -4.84 7.17
C GLY A 178 -22.86 -4.83 7.56
N GLU A 179 -22.05 -5.82 7.21
CA GLU A 179 -20.64 -5.53 6.83
C GLU A 179 -20.02 -6.83 6.31
N GLY A 180 -19.65 -6.80 5.02
CA GLY A 180 -18.95 -7.93 4.39
C GLY A 180 -17.56 -8.13 4.98
N PRO A 181 -16.92 -9.28 4.76
CA PRO A 181 -15.56 -9.56 5.26
C PRO A 181 -14.57 -8.55 4.72
N THR A 182 -13.55 -8.19 5.52
CA THR A 182 -12.46 -7.33 5.08
C THR A 182 -11.82 -7.89 3.81
N GLN A 183 -11.71 -7.04 2.79
CA GLN A 183 -11.07 -7.39 1.53
C GLN A 183 -9.56 -7.22 1.67
N VAL A 184 -8.80 -8.30 1.49
CA VAL A 184 -7.34 -8.27 1.53
C VAL A 184 -6.78 -8.45 0.12
N THR A 185 -5.89 -7.54 -0.29
CA THR A 185 -5.10 -7.64 -1.53
C THR A 185 -3.63 -7.62 -1.17
N VAL A 186 -2.89 -8.65 -1.58
CA VAL A 186 -1.44 -8.77 -1.36
C VAL A 186 -0.73 -8.45 -2.67
N PHE A 187 0.21 -7.52 -2.62
CA PHE A 187 1.01 -7.11 -3.78
C PHE A 187 2.37 -7.81 -3.75
N THR A 188 2.70 -8.48 -4.84
CA THR A 188 3.94 -9.26 -4.96
C THR A 188 4.56 -9.09 -6.34
N MET A 189 5.87 -9.30 -6.46
CA MET A 189 6.53 -9.29 -7.77
C MET A 189 6.24 -10.56 -8.58
N GLN A 190 5.92 -11.67 -7.91
CA GLN A 190 5.56 -12.95 -8.53
C GLN A 190 4.33 -13.54 -7.84
N PRO A 191 3.46 -14.24 -8.59
CA PRO A 191 2.30 -14.90 -7.99
C PRO A 191 2.70 -15.91 -6.92
N ILE A 192 1.99 -15.92 -5.81
CA ILE A 192 2.19 -16.86 -4.70
C ILE A 192 1.24 -18.04 -4.91
N PRO A 193 1.75 -19.26 -5.16
CA PRO A 193 0.91 -20.43 -5.33
C PRO A 193 0.11 -20.76 -4.06
N GLY A 194 -1.16 -21.15 -4.22
CA GLY A 194 -1.99 -21.58 -3.10
C GLY A 194 -2.52 -20.49 -2.18
N SER A 195 -2.31 -19.23 -2.53
CA SER A 195 -2.87 -18.10 -1.80
C SER A 195 -4.40 -18.07 -1.90
N THR A 196 -5.06 -17.78 -0.79
CA THR A 196 -6.52 -17.58 -0.71
C THR A 196 -6.92 -16.10 -0.78
N PHE A 197 -5.95 -15.19 -0.83
CA PHE A 197 -6.18 -13.74 -0.94
C PHE A 197 -6.11 -13.31 -2.39
N ARG A 198 -6.72 -12.16 -2.66
CA ARG A 198 -6.49 -11.46 -3.92
C ARG A 198 -5.02 -11.06 -4.02
N GLN A 199 -4.44 -11.29 -5.18
CA GLN A 199 -3.06 -10.92 -5.48
C GLN A 199 -3.03 -9.95 -6.65
N GLU A 200 -2.13 -8.97 -6.56
CA GLU A 200 -1.81 -8.05 -7.64
C GLU A 200 -0.30 -8.00 -7.84
N ILE A 201 0.13 -7.71 -9.06
CA ILE A 201 1.55 -7.64 -9.41
C ILE A 201 2.08 -6.25 -9.11
N LEU A 202 2.93 -6.13 -8.09
CA LEU A 202 3.55 -4.89 -7.63
C LEU A 202 4.29 -4.14 -8.75
N GLY A 203 4.90 -4.85 -9.66
CA GLY A 203 5.69 -4.28 -10.75
C GLY A 203 4.89 -3.31 -11.63
N TYR A 204 3.60 -3.55 -11.87
CA TYR A 204 2.80 -2.68 -12.73
C TYR A 204 2.57 -1.29 -12.10
N SER A 205 2.24 -1.23 -10.81
CA SER A 205 2.08 0.04 -10.11
C SER A 205 3.37 0.83 -10.03
N LEU A 206 4.52 0.14 -9.83
CA LEU A 206 5.84 0.77 -9.82
C LEU A 206 6.25 1.30 -11.19
N LEU A 207 6.00 0.56 -12.28
CA LEU A 207 6.27 1.04 -13.63
C LEU A 207 5.46 2.30 -13.96
N ALA A 208 4.20 2.34 -13.55
CA ALA A 208 3.37 3.53 -13.70
C ALA A 208 3.93 4.73 -12.94
N ALA A 209 4.41 4.53 -11.70
CA ALA A 209 5.03 5.57 -10.88
C ALA A 209 6.38 6.06 -11.44
N LEU A 210 7.15 5.18 -12.07
CA LEU A 210 8.40 5.49 -12.77
C LEU A 210 8.18 6.15 -14.15
N GLY A 211 6.92 6.32 -14.58
CA GLY A 211 6.60 6.89 -15.88
C GLY A 211 6.99 6.01 -17.07
N ILE A 212 7.02 4.69 -16.86
CA ILE A 212 7.32 3.71 -17.91
C ILE A 212 6.00 3.19 -18.47
N THR A 213 5.81 3.29 -19.80
CA THR A 213 4.59 2.85 -20.46
C THR A 213 4.78 1.56 -21.24
N GLY A 214 3.71 0.77 -21.38
CA GLY A 214 3.71 -0.45 -22.19
C GLY A 214 4.10 -0.17 -23.65
N GLU A 215 3.60 0.93 -24.24
CA GLU A 215 3.94 1.33 -25.61
C GLU A 215 5.44 1.58 -25.80
N GLU A 216 6.13 2.16 -24.80
CA GLU A 216 7.55 2.41 -24.83
C GLU A 216 8.33 1.10 -24.84
N ILE A 217 7.90 0.14 -24.04
CA ILE A 217 8.46 -1.22 -23.98
C ILE A 217 8.30 -1.94 -25.32
N GLU A 218 7.07 -1.94 -25.86
CA GLU A 218 6.76 -2.59 -27.15
C GLU A 218 7.57 -2.03 -28.32
N ARG A 219 7.66 -0.68 -28.42
CA ARG A 219 8.46 -0.01 -29.46
C ARG A 219 9.94 -0.41 -29.40
N ARG A 220 10.44 -0.68 -28.21
CA ARG A 220 11.85 -1.07 -28.05
C ARG A 220 12.06 -2.53 -28.44
N GLN A 221 11.14 -3.42 -28.08
CA GLN A 221 11.21 -4.84 -28.48
C GLN A 221 11.15 -5.04 -29.99
N GLN A 222 10.39 -4.19 -30.71
CA GLN A 222 10.30 -4.24 -32.18
C GLN A 222 11.55 -3.78 -32.92
N LYS A 223 12.50 -3.11 -32.22
CA LYS A 223 13.75 -2.61 -32.80
C LYS A 223 14.97 -3.53 -32.57
N GLN A 224 14.79 -4.58 -31.80
CA GLN A 224 15.78 -5.64 -31.58
C GLN A 224 15.58 -6.80 -32.53
#